data_d38c4d7a65995e4ecfa41819a2307163
#
_entry.id   d38c4d7a65995e4ecfa41819a2307163
#
_cell.length_a   1.000
_cell.length_b   1.000
_cell.length_c   1.000
_cell.angle_alpha   90.00
_cell.angle_beta   90.00
_cell.angle_gamma   90.00
#
_symmetry.space_group_name_H-M   'P 1'
#
loop_
_entity.id
_entity.type
_entity.pdbx_description
1 polymer ?
#
loop_
_entity_poly.entity_id
_entity_poly.type
_entity_poly.pdbx_seq_one_letter_code
_entity_poly.pdbx_strand_id
1 'polypeptide(L)'
;MDKLGGFIGNFNSFISIDLRRSKNFIMIRYALFFLIIFNISHAVEFQGDFKQGSFILGKTDPKSKVFIDNRKIRVSKDGFFAFGLDRDRKNNVIIKIQNKKETKLIEKQVFKREYKIQRIDGLPPKKVTPPPEVYERIKKDNKLIGDARAINSNLIFFKDKFVYPIDKYIITGVYGSQRILNGKPRRPHYGIDFHAPEGTPVKSMMDGVVTLVEKDMYFTGGTVIFDHGHGISTLYMHMKDINVQKGQK
;
A
#
# COMPACT_ATOMS: atom_id res chain seq x y z
N MET A 1 -31.98 -54.10 -9.60
CA MET A 1 -32.32 -54.09 -8.15
C MET A 1 -31.74 -52.82 -7.58
N ASP A 2 -32.33 -51.81 -7.12
CA ASP A 2 -33.71 -51.25 -7.06
C ASP A 2 -33.46 -49.74 -6.93
N LYS A 3 -34.15 -48.94 -7.74
CA LYS A 3 -35.28 -48.07 -7.46
C LYS A 3 -35.20 -47.29 -6.16
N LEU A 4 -35.21 -45.97 -6.31
CA LEU A 4 -35.99 -44.97 -5.58
C LEU A 4 -35.66 -43.62 -6.27
N GLY A 5 -36.47 -42.99 -7.00
CA GLY A 5 -37.85 -42.56 -6.86
C GLY A 5 -37.82 -41.23 -6.08
N GLY A 6 -37.72 -40.12 -6.68
CA GLY A 6 -38.67 -39.18 -7.20
C GLY A 6 -39.36 -38.38 -6.08
N PHE A 7 -39.08 -37.10 -5.98
CA PHE A 7 -40.10 -36.10 -5.59
C PHE A 7 -39.65 -34.70 -6.12
N ILE A 8 -40.20 -34.41 -7.29
CA ILE A 8 -40.20 -33.02 -7.80
C ILE A 8 -41.52 -32.44 -7.34
N GLY A 9 -41.48 -31.57 -6.35
CA GLY A 9 -42.57 -30.76 -5.93
C GLY A 9 -42.63 -29.45 -6.71
N ASN A 10 -43.54 -29.40 -7.67
CA ASN A 10 -43.96 -28.17 -8.34
C ASN A 10 -44.63 -27.23 -7.36
N PHE A 11 -44.08 -26.03 -7.14
CA PHE A 11 -44.82 -24.89 -6.57
C PHE A 11 -44.88 -23.78 -7.66
N ASN A 12 -45.77 -23.94 -8.60
CA ASN A 12 -46.32 -22.85 -9.37
C ASN A 12 -47.69 -22.48 -8.81
N SER A 13 -47.71 -21.56 -7.82
CA SER A 13 -48.93 -20.80 -7.51
C SER A 13 -48.83 -19.46 -8.20
N PHE A 14 -49.37 -19.35 -9.40
CA PHE A 14 -49.62 -18.09 -10.09
C PHE A 14 -50.69 -17.33 -9.29
N ILE A 15 -50.31 -16.25 -8.64
CA ILE A 15 -51.26 -15.22 -8.21
C ILE A 15 -51.48 -14.34 -9.45
N SER A 16 -52.55 -14.59 -10.20
CA SER A 16 -53.00 -13.69 -11.24
C SER A 16 -53.75 -12.55 -10.58
N ILE A 17 -53.10 -11.39 -10.45
CA ILE A 17 -53.75 -10.14 -10.05
C ILE A 17 -54.32 -9.53 -11.34
N ASP A 18 -55.65 -9.49 -11.43
CA ASP A 18 -56.39 -8.82 -12.53
C ASP A 18 -56.21 -7.29 -12.40
N LEU A 19 -55.40 -6.69 -13.29
CA LEU A 19 -54.98 -5.30 -13.26
C LEU A 19 -55.91 -4.36 -14.03
N ARG A 20 -57.17 -4.73 -14.28
CA ARG A 20 -58.09 -3.92 -15.08
C ARG A 20 -59.17 -3.23 -14.29
N ARG A 21 -58.85 -2.42 -13.27
CA ARG A 21 -59.77 -1.38 -12.75
C ARG A 21 -59.16 -0.57 -11.62
N SER A 22 -58.44 0.46 -11.91
CA SER A 22 -58.44 1.66 -11.07
C SER A 22 -57.43 2.71 -11.59
N LYS A 23 -57.86 3.93 -11.78
CA LYS A 23 -56.99 5.11 -12.11
C LYS A 23 -55.96 5.37 -11.00
N ASN A 24 -56.04 4.76 -9.88
CA ASN A 24 -55.06 4.85 -8.78
C ASN A 24 -53.82 3.99 -8.97
N PHE A 25 -53.80 3.12 -10.01
CA PHE A 25 -52.69 2.23 -10.27
C PHE A 25 -51.46 2.90 -10.91
N ILE A 26 -51.70 4.01 -11.60
CA ILE A 26 -50.62 4.79 -12.25
C ILE A 26 -49.80 5.52 -11.17
N MET A 27 -50.43 6.07 -10.14
CA MET A 27 -49.74 6.74 -9.05
C MET A 27 -48.89 5.77 -8.21
N ILE A 28 -49.35 4.57 -8.01
CA ILE A 28 -48.58 3.51 -7.29
C ILE A 28 -47.35 3.07 -8.09
N ARG A 29 -47.40 2.99 -9.43
CA ARG A 29 -46.24 2.68 -10.26
C ARG A 29 -45.15 3.75 -10.20
N TYR A 30 -45.51 5.03 -10.15
CA TYR A 30 -44.58 6.11 -9.99
C TYR A 30 -44.04 6.22 -8.56
N ALA A 31 -44.83 5.90 -7.54
CA ALA A 31 -44.39 5.85 -6.14
C ALA A 31 -43.40 4.68 -5.90
N LEU A 32 -43.60 3.52 -6.53
CA LEU A 32 -42.65 2.39 -6.46
C LEU A 32 -41.37 2.64 -7.27
N PHE A 33 -41.41 3.44 -8.33
CA PHE A 33 -40.19 3.80 -9.08
C PHE A 33 -39.36 4.88 -8.36
N PHE A 34 -39.96 5.65 -7.45
CA PHE A 34 -39.26 6.68 -6.68
C PHE A 34 -38.62 6.15 -5.37
N LEU A 35 -38.92 4.91 -4.98
CA LEU A 35 -38.43 4.33 -3.74
C LEU A 35 -37.16 3.47 -3.90
N ILE A 36 -36.64 3.37 -5.14
CA ILE A 36 -35.32 2.76 -5.41
C ILE A 36 -34.29 3.87 -5.70
N ILE A 37 -34.23 4.88 -4.86
CA ILE A 37 -32.99 5.63 -4.71
C ILE A 37 -32.13 4.73 -3.80
N PHE A 38 -31.40 3.82 -4.43
CA PHE A 38 -30.28 3.15 -3.79
C PHE A 38 -29.37 4.22 -3.21
N ASN A 39 -29.42 4.41 -1.90
CA ASN A 39 -28.29 4.95 -1.19
C ASN A 39 -27.15 3.98 -1.45
N ILE A 40 -26.39 4.19 -2.53
CA ILE A 40 -25.10 3.57 -2.72
C ILE A 40 -24.22 4.18 -1.62
N SER A 41 -24.34 3.62 -0.42
CA SER A 41 -23.32 3.80 0.60
C SER A 41 -22.09 3.16 -0.01
N HIS A 42 -21.17 3.99 -0.48
CA HIS A 42 -19.89 3.49 -0.97
C HIS A 42 -19.20 2.85 0.22
N ALA A 43 -19.31 1.52 0.27
CA ALA A 43 -18.61 0.73 1.27
C ALA A 43 -17.12 1.05 1.14
N VAL A 44 -16.47 1.34 2.27
CA VAL A 44 -15.04 1.56 2.28
C VAL A 44 -14.37 0.22 2.01
N GLU A 45 -13.54 0.19 0.98
CA GLU A 45 -12.81 -0.98 0.56
C GLU A 45 -11.36 -0.86 1.00
N PHE A 46 -10.76 -1.99 1.40
CA PHE A 46 -9.35 -2.08 1.74
C PHE A 46 -8.72 -3.25 1.00
N GLN A 47 -7.54 -3.00 0.45
CA GLN A 47 -6.68 -4.01 -0.14
C GLN A 47 -5.37 -4.06 0.63
N GLY A 48 -4.90 -5.25 0.97
CA GLY A 48 -3.73 -5.52 1.80
C GLY A 48 -4.10 -6.14 3.14
N ASP A 49 -3.14 -6.81 3.76
CA ASP A 49 -3.32 -7.50 5.04
C ASP A 49 -3.09 -6.52 6.19
N PHE A 50 -3.98 -6.50 7.18
CA PHE A 50 -3.79 -5.73 8.41
C PHE A 50 -2.78 -6.45 9.32
N LYS A 51 -1.52 -6.43 8.92
CA LYS A 51 -0.39 -7.06 9.59
C LYS A 51 0.76 -6.07 9.74
N GLN A 52 1.58 -6.22 10.77
CA GLN A 52 2.77 -5.36 10.96
C GLN A 52 3.61 -5.26 9.68
N GLY A 53 4.00 -4.03 9.31
CA GLY A 53 4.81 -3.76 8.11
C GLY A 53 4.06 -3.82 6.79
N SER A 54 2.74 -3.92 6.79
CA SER A 54 1.95 -3.97 5.56
C SER A 54 1.64 -2.57 5.02
N PHE A 55 1.49 -2.51 3.71
CA PHE A 55 0.91 -1.40 2.96
C PHE A 55 -0.57 -1.67 2.73
N ILE A 56 -1.42 -0.69 3.01
CA ILE A 56 -2.87 -0.78 2.83
C ILE A 56 -3.29 0.28 1.82
N LEU A 57 -3.96 -0.18 0.77
CA LEU A 57 -4.68 0.66 -0.17
C LEU A 57 -6.14 0.73 0.24
N GLY A 58 -6.69 1.91 0.32
CA GLY A 58 -8.10 2.13 0.63
C GLY A 58 -8.83 2.87 -0.49
N LYS A 59 -10.14 2.64 -0.59
CA LYS A 59 -11.03 3.38 -1.48
C LYS A 59 -12.28 3.80 -0.73
N THR A 60 -12.69 5.05 -0.90
CA THR A 60 -13.87 5.65 -0.27
C THR A 60 -14.50 6.69 -1.21
N ASP A 61 -15.57 7.34 -0.77
CA ASP A 61 -16.12 8.50 -1.47
C ASP A 61 -15.02 9.58 -1.63
N PRO A 62 -14.78 10.11 -2.84
CA PRO A 62 -13.76 11.13 -3.12
C PRO A 62 -13.83 12.39 -2.26
N LYS A 63 -15.02 12.75 -1.77
CA LYS A 63 -15.24 13.92 -0.92
C LYS A 63 -15.04 13.66 0.57
N SER A 64 -14.69 12.43 0.94
CA SER A 64 -14.43 12.05 2.32
C SER A 64 -13.09 12.58 2.84
N LYS A 65 -13.05 12.87 4.13
CA LYS A 65 -11.81 13.08 4.89
C LYS A 65 -11.46 11.78 5.58
N VAL A 66 -10.25 11.30 5.37
CA VAL A 66 -9.75 10.06 5.98
C VAL A 66 -8.68 10.38 7.01
N PHE A 67 -8.79 9.74 8.18
CA PHE A 67 -7.79 9.83 9.25
C PHE A 67 -7.40 8.41 9.67
N ILE A 68 -6.11 8.18 9.81
CA ILE A 68 -5.52 6.97 10.37
C ILE A 68 -4.88 7.34 11.70
N ASP A 69 -5.38 6.80 12.80
CA ASP A 69 -4.95 7.13 14.17
C ASP A 69 -4.84 8.66 14.37
N ASN A 70 -5.86 9.41 14.06
CA ASN A 70 -5.91 10.87 14.11
C ASN A 70 -5.05 11.63 13.07
N ARG A 71 -4.15 10.96 12.32
CA ARG A 71 -3.39 11.60 11.24
C ARG A 71 -4.25 11.67 9.97
N LYS A 72 -4.47 12.89 9.47
CA LYS A 72 -5.19 13.10 8.21
C LYS A 72 -4.39 12.51 7.04
N ILE A 73 -5.06 11.71 6.21
CA ILE A 73 -4.51 11.10 5.00
C ILE A 73 -5.15 11.77 3.78
N ARG A 74 -4.37 11.96 2.72
CA ARG A 74 -4.88 12.49 1.45
C ARG A 74 -5.74 11.45 0.77
N VAL A 75 -6.87 11.90 0.19
CA VAL A 75 -7.76 11.11 -0.64
C VAL A 75 -7.69 11.66 -2.06
N SER A 76 -7.57 10.80 -3.06
CA SER A 76 -7.54 11.19 -4.47
C SER A 76 -8.92 11.63 -4.97
N LYS A 77 -8.95 12.20 -6.18
CA LYS A 77 -10.21 12.56 -6.86
C LYS A 77 -11.11 11.34 -7.12
N ASP A 78 -10.52 10.13 -7.19
CA ASP A 78 -11.22 8.86 -7.40
C ASP A 78 -11.49 8.11 -6.09
N GLY A 79 -11.18 8.71 -4.94
CA GLY A 79 -11.42 8.15 -3.62
C GLY A 79 -10.31 7.24 -3.09
N PHE A 80 -9.17 7.10 -3.78
CA PHE A 80 -8.05 6.28 -3.31
C PHE A 80 -7.24 6.98 -2.23
N PHE A 81 -6.80 6.22 -1.24
CA PHE A 81 -5.85 6.62 -0.21
C PHE A 81 -4.98 5.43 0.19
N ALA A 82 -3.82 5.69 0.77
CA ALA A 82 -2.94 4.62 1.21
C ALA A 82 -2.23 4.97 2.51
N PHE A 83 -1.86 3.94 3.28
CA PHE A 83 -1.07 4.06 4.49
C PHE A 83 -0.28 2.80 4.77
N GLY A 84 0.80 2.96 5.53
CA GLY A 84 1.61 1.84 6.03
C GLY A 84 1.30 1.54 7.49
N LEU A 85 1.43 0.29 7.88
CA LEU A 85 1.41 -0.16 9.27
C LEU A 85 2.86 -0.34 9.74
N ASP A 86 3.21 0.27 10.86
CA ASP A 86 4.56 0.19 11.41
C ASP A 86 4.98 -1.25 11.66
N ARG A 87 6.30 -1.52 11.51
CA ARG A 87 6.91 -2.83 11.75
C ARG A 87 6.60 -3.38 13.13
N ASP A 88 6.64 -2.52 14.13
CA ASP A 88 6.52 -2.90 15.54
C ASP A 88 5.19 -2.41 16.16
N ARG A 89 4.18 -2.16 15.31
CA ARG A 89 2.88 -1.71 15.77
C ARG A 89 2.24 -2.72 16.72
N LYS A 90 1.83 -2.25 17.89
CA LYS A 90 1.21 -3.08 18.94
C LYS A 90 -0.31 -2.99 18.96
N ASN A 91 -0.84 -1.83 18.59
CA ASN A 91 -2.26 -1.51 18.73
C ASN A 91 -3.02 -1.72 17.41
N ASN A 92 -4.32 -1.92 17.51
CA ASN A 92 -5.23 -1.86 16.38
C ASN A 92 -5.10 -0.52 15.65
N VAL A 93 -5.50 -0.47 14.39
CA VAL A 93 -5.56 0.79 13.64
C VAL A 93 -7.00 1.31 13.63
N ILE A 94 -7.15 2.59 13.94
CA ILE A 94 -8.43 3.29 13.91
C ILE A 94 -8.49 4.13 12.64
N ILE A 95 -9.46 3.83 11.79
CA ILE A 95 -9.70 4.50 10.53
C ILE A 95 -10.99 5.30 10.68
N LYS A 96 -10.87 6.64 10.66
CA LYS A 96 -12.00 7.54 10.71
C LYS A 96 -12.26 8.13 9.33
N ILE A 97 -13.46 7.95 8.82
CA ILE A 97 -13.89 8.46 7.53
C ILE A 97 -15.07 9.39 7.75
N GLN A 98 -14.92 10.63 7.33
CA GLN A 98 -15.91 11.68 7.49
C GLN A 98 -16.36 12.18 6.12
N ASN A 99 -17.64 12.19 5.86
CA ASN A 99 -18.27 12.87 4.75
C ASN A 99 -19.32 13.86 5.25
N LYS A 100 -20.10 14.47 4.34
CA LYS A 100 -21.12 15.44 4.71
C LYS A 100 -22.30 14.86 5.50
N LYS A 101 -22.52 13.54 5.42
CA LYS A 101 -23.69 12.85 5.99
C LYS A 101 -23.37 12.16 7.31
N GLU A 102 -22.17 11.57 7.42
CA GLU A 102 -21.81 10.72 8.55
C GLU A 102 -20.30 10.74 8.85
N THR A 103 -19.97 10.28 10.05
CA THR A 103 -18.62 9.90 10.45
C THR A 103 -18.60 8.43 10.78
N LYS A 104 -17.81 7.65 10.04
CA LYS A 104 -17.62 6.21 10.27
C LYS A 104 -16.29 5.96 10.96
N LEU A 105 -16.32 5.22 12.05
CA LEU A 105 -15.14 4.71 12.75
C LEU A 105 -15.02 3.21 12.44
N ILE A 106 -13.84 2.82 11.95
CA ILE A 106 -13.52 1.44 11.62
C ILE A 106 -12.26 1.08 12.41
N GLU A 107 -12.38 0.15 13.32
CA GLU A 107 -11.23 -0.45 13.99
C GLU A 107 -10.83 -1.73 13.28
N LYS A 108 -9.54 -1.89 12.99
CA LYS A 108 -8.97 -3.10 12.42
C LYS A 108 -7.88 -3.64 13.33
N GLN A 109 -8.00 -4.89 13.70
CA GLN A 109 -6.93 -5.60 14.40
C GLN A 109 -5.70 -5.69 13.50
N VAL A 110 -4.52 -5.37 14.06
CA VAL A 110 -3.23 -5.51 13.37
C VAL A 110 -2.55 -6.76 13.89
N PHE A 111 -2.41 -7.75 13.02
CA PHE A 111 -1.77 -9.01 13.35
C PHE A 111 -0.25 -8.86 13.46
N LYS A 112 0.31 -9.54 14.44
CA LYS A 112 1.76 -9.60 14.62
C LYS A 112 2.42 -10.34 13.46
N ARG A 113 3.60 -9.87 13.06
CA ARG A 113 4.47 -10.54 12.10
C ARG A 113 5.71 -11.06 12.81
N GLU A 114 6.08 -12.28 12.53
CA GLU A 114 7.35 -12.81 12.99
C GLU A 114 8.48 -12.34 12.07
N TYR A 115 9.53 -11.80 12.69
CA TYR A 115 10.69 -11.29 11.98
C TYR A 115 11.91 -12.14 12.30
N LYS A 116 12.64 -12.51 11.25
CA LYS A 116 13.89 -13.27 11.39
C LYS A 116 14.99 -12.36 11.96
N ILE A 117 15.91 -12.95 12.70
CA ILE A 117 17.17 -12.31 13.08
C ILE A 117 18.20 -12.65 12.02
N GLN A 118 18.74 -11.61 11.37
CA GLN A 118 19.81 -11.74 10.37
C GLN A 118 21.13 -11.33 11.01
N ARG A 119 22.02 -12.32 11.22
CA ARG A 119 23.38 -12.09 11.70
C ARG A 119 24.33 -12.04 10.51
N ILE A 120 25.11 -10.97 10.43
CA ILE A 120 26.09 -10.75 9.34
C ILE A 120 27.40 -10.37 10.01
N ASP A 121 28.39 -11.25 9.92
CA ASP A 121 29.71 -11.07 10.46
C ASP A 121 30.75 -10.89 9.35
N GLY A 122 31.97 -10.45 9.69
CA GLY A 122 33.03 -10.20 8.72
C GLY A 122 32.85 -8.89 7.92
N LEU A 123 31.93 -8.02 8.30
CA LEU A 123 31.79 -6.71 7.67
C LEU A 123 32.96 -5.77 8.04
N PRO A 124 33.45 -4.94 7.11
CA PRO A 124 34.43 -3.91 7.43
C PRO A 124 33.96 -3.03 8.59
N PRO A 125 34.75 -2.84 9.67
CA PRO A 125 34.34 -2.07 10.84
C PRO A 125 33.74 -0.70 10.53
N LYS A 126 34.29 0.00 9.54
CA LYS A 126 33.82 1.30 9.07
C LYS A 126 32.40 1.31 8.50
N LYS A 127 31.90 0.16 8.04
CA LYS A 127 30.50 0.04 7.56
C LYS A 127 29.53 -0.27 8.71
N VAL A 128 30.01 -0.84 9.80
CA VAL A 128 29.22 -1.11 11.00
C VAL A 128 29.21 0.10 11.95
N THR A 129 30.36 0.74 12.14
CA THR A 129 30.54 1.97 12.93
C THR A 129 31.38 2.94 12.11
N PRO A 130 30.74 3.86 11.37
CA PRO A 130 31.45 4.82 10.55
C PRO A 130 32.41 5.69 11.39
N PRO A 131 33.59 6.02 10.87
CA PRO A 131 34.48 6.95 11.53
C PRO A 131 33.95 8.39 11.43
N PRO A 132 34.35 9.29 12.34
CA PRO A 132 33.84 10.67 12.40
C PRO A 132 33.97 11.46 11.08
N GLU A 133 35.01 11.20 10.30
CA GLU A 133 35.34 11.91 9.07
C GLU A 133 34.23 11.80 7.99
N VAL A 134 33.39 10.76 8.07
CA VAL A 134 32.30 10.55 7.10
C VAL A 134 30.94 11.00 7.61
N TYR A 135 30.83 11.50 8.85
CA TYR A 135 29.53 11.87 9.43
C TYR A 135 28.82 12.96 8.63
N GLU A 136 29.51 14.00 8.19
CA GLU A 136 28.89 15.07 7.42
C GLU A 136 28.42 14.56 6.04
N ARG A 137 29.16 13.66 5.41
CA ARG A 137 28.71 12.99 4.18
C ARG A 137 27.42 12.17 4.44
N ILE A 138 27.41 11.35 5.48
CA ILE A 138 26.22 10.56 5.84
C ILE A 138 25.02 11.44 6.14
N LYS A 139 25.24 12.57 6.83
CA LYS A 139 24.17 13.53 7.14
C LYS A 139 23.62 14.18 5.87
N LYS A 140 24.49 14.56 4.93
CA LYS A 140 24.08 15.09 3.63
C LYS A 140 23.27 14.06 2.83
N ASP A 141 23.75 12.83 2.74
CA ASP A 141 23.07 11.74 2.05
C ASP A 141 21.67 11.47 2.64
N ASN A 142 21.60 11.39 3.97
CA ASN A 142 20.31 11.20 4.67
C ASN A 142 19.34 12.37 4.43
N LYS A 143 19.85 13.61 4.35
CA LYS A 143 19.04 14.78 4.03
C LYS A 143 18.45 14.68 2.64
N LEU A 144 19.27 14.35 1.63
CA LEU A 144 18.81 14.17 0.24
C LEU A 144 17.73 13.10 0.12
N ILE A 145 17.92 11.95 0.80
CA ILE A 145 16.92 10.89 0.86
C ILE A 145 15.64 11.39 1.56
N GLY A 146 15.81 12.09 2.68
CA GLY A 146 14.68 12.65 3.44
C GLY A 146 13.86 13.64 2.63
N ASP A 147 14.53 14.59 1.96
CA ASP A 147 13.88 15.61 1.12
C ASP A 147 13.12 14.96 -0.06
N ALA A 148 13.73 13.97 -0.73
CA ALA A 148 13.10 13.27 -1.83
C ALA A 148 11.87 12.46 -1.40
N ARG A 149 11.91 11.85 -0.22
CA ARG A 149 10.80 11.08 0.35
C ARG A 149 9.71 11.94 0.99
N ALA A 150 10.01 13.20 1.32
CA ALA A 150 9.03 14.14 1.86
C ALA A 150 8.08 14.70 0.78
N ILE A 151 8.36 14.45 -0.50
CA ILE A 151 7.50 14.87 -1.60
C ILE A 151 6.14 14.20 -1.46
N ASN A 152 5.10 15.02 -1.54
CA ASN A 152 3.72 14.59 -1.38
C ASN A 152 2.89 15.13 -2.55
N SER A 153 3.12 14.57 -3.73
CA SER A 153 2.47 14.98 -4.97
C SER A 153 1.01 14.52 -5.06
N ASN A 154 0.30 15.02 -6.08
CA ASN A 154 -1.08 14.59 -6.38
C ASN A 154 -1.15 13.35 -7.29
N LEU A 155 -0.01 12.74 -7.61
CA LEU A 155 0.04 11.49 -8.37
C LEU A 155 -0.70 10.38 -7.61
N ILE A 156 -1.21 9.39 -8.35
CA ILE A 156 -1.98 8.26 -7.79
C ILE A 156 -1.50 6.91 -8.34
N PHE A 157 -0.23 6.82 -8.70
CA PHE A 157 0.35 5.59 -9.25
C PHE A 157 0.37 4.44 -8.25
N PHE A 158 0.38 4.75 -6.95
CA PHE A 158 0.34 3.76 -5.87
C PHE A 158 -0.94 2.90 -5.85
N LYS A 159 -1.97 3.24 -6.62
CA LYS A 159 -3.21 2.45 -6.76
C LYS A 159 -3.04 1.26 -7.71
N ASP A 160 -2.03 1.30 -8.57
CA ASP A 160 -1.82 0.30 -9.61
C ASP A 160 -1.06 -0.92 -9.06
N LYS A 161 -1.01 -1.98 -9.84
CA LYS A 161 -0.36 -3.22 -9.41
C LYS A 161 1.15 -3.05 -9.33
N PHE A 162 1.74 -3.52 -8.23
CA PHE A 162 3.19 -3.59 -8.07
C PHE A 162 3.76 -4.76 -8.88
N VAL A 163 4.91 -4.53 -9.50
CA VAL A 163 5.69 -5.57 -10.17
C VAL A 163 7.04 -5.74 -9.47
N TYR A 164 7.63 -6.92 -9.59
CA TYR A 164 8.98 -7.11 -9.11
C TYR A 164 9.97 -6.29 -9.95
N PRO A 165 10.96 -5.63 -9.31
CA PRO A 165 11.90 -4.75 -10.02
C PRO A 165 12.92 -5.52 -10.87
N ILE A 166 13.04 -6.82 -10.65
CA ILE A 166 14.00 -7.73 -11.33
C ILE A 166 13.25 -8.99 -11.74
N ASP A 167 13.51 -9.48 -12.97
CA ASP A 167 12.80 -10.64 -13.51
C ASP A 167 13.32 -11.98 -12.95
N LYS A 168 14.65 -12.09 -12.73
CA LYS A 168 15.30 -13.29 -12.16
C LYS A 168 16.12 -12.90 -10.95
N TYR A 169 15.80 -13.43 -9.78
CA TYR A 169 16.42 -13.03 -8.52
C TYR A 169 16.33 -14.12 -7.45
N ILE A 170 17.17 -13.98 -6.43
CA ILE A 170 17.05 -14.70 -5.15
C ILE A 170 16.82 -13.65 -4.05
N ILE A 171 15.81 -13.83 -3.21
CA ILE A 171 15.60 -12.95 -2.05
C ILE A 171 16.59 -13.36 -0.95
N THR A 172 17.51 -12.47 -0.62
CA THR A 172 18.54 -12.67 0.41
C THR A 172 18.26 -11.91 1.70
N GLY A 173 17.41 -10.88 1.65
CA GLY A 173 16.97 -10.13 2.81
C GLY A 173 15.51 -9.76 2.70
N VAL A 174 14.75 -9.95 3.79
CA VAL A 174 13.31 -9.63 3.83
C VAL A 174 13.02 -8.47 4.76
N TYR A 175 11.96 -7.71 4.45
CA TYR A 175 11.51 -6.60 5.27
C TYR A 175 11.28 -7.03 6.72
N GLY A 176 11.75 -6.19 7.64
CA GLY A 176 11.53 -6.33 9.08
C GLY A 176 12.56 -7.20 9.80
N SER A 177 13.44 -7.92 9.09
CA SER A 177 14.49 -8.73 9.73
C SER A 177 15.34 -7.87 10.67
N GLN A 178 15.53 -8.32 11.92
CA GLN A 178 16.43 -7.67 12.86
C GLN A 178 17.86 -7.95 12.46
N ARG A 179 18.64 -6.91 12.18
CA ARG A 179 20.05 -7.04 11.80
C ARG A 179 20.96 -6.99 13.03
N ILE A 180 21.90 -7.94 13.10
CA ILE A 180 23.03 -7.94 14.02
C ILE A 180 24.29 -7.98 13.15
N LEU A 181 25.06 -6.88 13.14
CA LEU A 181 26.23 -6.71 12.29
C LEU A 181 27.49 -6.74 13.14
N ASN A 182 28.38 -7.74 12.90
CA ASN A 182 29.58 -7.97 13.71
C ASN A 182 29.23 -7.99 15.21
N GLY A 183 28.18 -8.74 15.60
CA GLY A 183 27.71 -8.84 16.98
C GLY A 183 26.93 -7.62 17.51
N LYS A 184 26.86 -6.50 16.76
CA LYS A 184 26.18 -5.28 17.22
C LYS A 184 24.77 -5.19 16.67
N PRO A 185 23.71 -5.09 17.51
CA PRO A 185 22.34 -4.85 17.05
C PRO A 185 22.25 -3.52 16.26
N ARG A 186 21.53 -3.56 15.13
CA ARG A 186 21.30 -2.43 14.25
C ARG A 186 19.81 -2.25 13.97
N ARG A 187 19.45 -1.18 13.27
CA ARG A 187 18.07 -0.98 12.83
C ARG A 187 17.60 -2.18 12.00
N PRO A 188 16.33 -2.56 12.12
CA PRO A 188 15.75 -3.58 11.26
C PRO A 188 15.94 -3.26 9.77
N HIS A 189 15.89 -4.29 8.95
CA HIS A 189 15.92 -4.13 7.50
C HIS A 189 14.56 -3.64 6.99
N TYR A 190 14.49 -2.41 6.49
CA TYR A 190 13.26 -1.80 5.98
C TYR A 190 13.11 -1.94 4.46
N GLY A 191 13.59 -3.03 3.89
CA GLY A 191 13.53 -3.30 2.46
C GLY A 191 13.54 -4.78 2.15
N ILE A 192 13.69 -5.08 0.85
CA ILE A 192 13.90 -6.44 0.34
C ILE A 192 15.21 -6.41 -0.42
N ASP A 193 16.11 -7.35 -0.10
CA ASP A 193 17.35 -7.52 -0.84
C ASP A 193 17.17 -8.60 -1.91
N PHE A 194 17.35 -8.20 -3.17
CA PHE A 194 17.36 -9.07 -4.33
C PHE A 194 18.80 -9.33 -4.75
N HIS A 195 19.19 -10.59 -4.79
CA HIS A 195 20.48 -11.02 -5.34
C HIS A 195 20.29 -11.40 -6.81
N ALA A 196 21.08 -10.76 -7.68
CA ALA A 196 21.15 -11.04 -9.10
C ALA A 196 22.58 -10.72 -9.61
N PRO A 197 23.00 -11.24 -10.76
CA PRO A 197 24.28 -10.88 -11.38
C PRO A 197 24.40 -9.37 -11.62
N GLU A 198 25.64 -8.85 -11.54
CA GLU A 198 25.92 -7.46 -11.89
C GLU A 198 25.51 -7.17 -13.33
N GLY A 199 24.93 -5.99 -13.58
CA GLY A 199 24.39 -5.63 -14.88
C GLY A 199 22.94 -6.08 -15.10
N THR A 200 22.33 -6.81 -14.15
CA THR A 200 20.91 -7.17 -14.25
C THR A 200 20.05 -5.91 -14.28
N PRO A 201 19.16 -5.74 -15.29
CA PRO A 201 18.27 -4.60 -15.35
C PRO A 201 17.33 -4.51 -14.18
N VAL A 202 17.23 -3.33 -13.57
CA VAL A 202 16.29 -3.02 -12.49
C VAL A 202 15.30 -1.97 -12.98
N LYS A 203 13.99 -2.26 -12.87
CA LYS A 203 12.91 -1.36 -13.28
C LYS A 203 12.12 -0.86 -12.08
N SER A 204 11.46 0.26 -12.24
CA SER A 204 10.52 0.73 -11.22
C SER A 204 9.41 -0.31 -10.99
N MET A 205 9.07 -0.57 -9.73
CA MET A 205 8.02 -1.53 -9.38
C MET A 205 6.60 -1.01 -9.65
N MET A 206 6.46 0.26 -9.97
CA MET A 206 5.22 0.91 -10.43
C MET A 206 5.57 2.23 -11.12
N ASP A 207 4.62 2.84 -11.81
CA ASP A 207 4.77 4.16 -12.40
C ASP A 207 5.13 5.21 -11.33
N GLY A 208 5.93 6.19 -11.71
CA GLY A 208 6.39 7.20 -10.77
C GLY A 208 7.20 8.30 -11.43
N VAL A 209 7.56 9.30 -10.64
CA VAL A 209 8.46 10.37 -11.05
C VAL A 209 9.74 10.28 -10.24
N VAL A 210 10.90 10.29 -10.92
CA VAL A 210 12.21 10.25 -10.27
C VAL A 210 12.42 11.51 -9.45
N THR A 211 12.62 11.39 -8.15
CA THR A 211 12.84 12.50 -7.21
C THR A 211 14.28 12.64 -6.77
N LEU A 212 15.05 11.56 -6.83
CA LEU A 212 16.47 11.53 -6.49
C LEU A 212 17.22 10.60 -7.43
N VAL A 213 18.40 11.05 -7.88
CA VAL A 213 19.43 10.24 -8.54
C VAL A 213 20.75 10.62 -7.93
N GLU A 214 21.41 9.67 -7.27
CA GLU A 214 22.75 9.84 -6.71
C GLU A 214 23.61 8.61 -7.05
N LYS A 215 24.85 8.84 -7.48
CA LYS A 215 25.72 7.75 -7.96
C LYS A 215 26.53 7.09 -6.85
N ASP A 216 26.84 7.81 -5.77
CA ASP A 216 27.77 7.35 -4.74
C ASP A 216 27.41 7.88 -3.35
N MET A 217 26.33 7.36 -2.77
CA MET A 217 26.02 7.59 -1.36
C MET A 217 26.79 6.64 -0.46
N TYR A 218 27.16 7.09 0.74
CA TYR A 218 28.06 6.36 1.64
C TYR A 218 27.56 4.93 1.98
N PHE A 219 26.28 4.79 2.31
CA PHE A 219 25.68 3.49 2.65
C PHE A 219 24.94 2.83 1.50
N THR A 220 24.33 3.61 0.62
CA THR A 220 23.38 3.11 -0.36
C THR A 220 23.96 3.07 -1.78
N GLY A 221 25.19 3.61 -1.98
CA GLY A 221 25.83 3.64 -3.29
C GLY A 221 24.98 4.33 -4.34
N GLY A 222 24.91 3.79 -5.53
CA GLY A 222 23.99 4.25 -6.57
C GLY A 222 22.54 4.16 -6.08
N THR A 223 21.85 5.30 -6.04
CA THR A 223 20.57 5.44 -5.37
C THR A 223 19.57 6.19 -6.24
N VAL A 224 18.36 5.61 -6.39
CA VAL A 224 17.25 6.23 -7.11
C VAL A 224 16.00 6.20 -6.22
N ILE A 225 15.27 7.32 -6.17
CA ILE A 225 13.96 7.40 -5.50
C ILE A 225 12.90 7.85 -6.49
N PHE A 226 11.76 7.17 -6.46
CA PHE A 226 10.56 7.54 -7.19
C PHE A 226 9.47 8.01 -6.23
N ASP A 227 8.72 9.04 -6.63
CA ASP A 227 7.46 9.45 -6.04
C ASP A 227 6.31 8.82 -6.82
N HIS A 228 5.42 8.13 -6.12
CA HIS A 228 4.22 7.49 -6.66
C HIS A 228 2.94 8.24 -6.29
N GLY A 229 3.10 9.35 -5.59
CA GLY A 229 2.01 10.20 -5.11
C GLY A 229 1.60 9.96 -3.67
N HIS A 230 0.96 10.94 -3.09
CA HIS A 230 0.44 10.94 -1.72
C HIS A 230 1.48 10.59 -0.64
N GLY A 231 2.77 10.89 -0.88
CA GLY A 231 3.87 10.56 0.02
C GLY A 231 4.33 9.10 -0.04
N ILE A 232 3.88 8.34 -1.03
CA ILE A 232 4.36 6.99 -1.30
C ILE A 232 5.58 7.08 -2.21
N SER A 233 6.68 6.49 -1.78
CA SER A 233 7.92 6.47 -2.55
C SER A 233 8.59 5.11 -2.51
N THR A 234 9.32 4.76 -3.56
CA THR A 234 10.22 3.61 -3.59
C THR A 234 11.67 4.06 -3.70
N LEU A 235 12.55 3.32 -3.03
CA LEU A 235 13.98 3.58 -2.99
C LEU A 235 14.73 2.35 -3.53
N TYR A 236 15.59 2.56 -4.52
CA TYR A 236 16.47 1.56 -5.10
C TYR A 236 17.90 1.90 -4.75
N MET A 237 18.66 0.91 -4.28
CA MET A 237 20.03 1.08 -3.77
C MET A 237 20.98 0.10 -4.44
N HIS A 238 22.29 0.40 -4.29
CA HIS A 238 23.39 -0.43 -4.79
C HIS A 238 23.39 -0.60 -6.32
N MET A 239 22.84 0.41 -7.01
CA MET A 239 22.85 0.47 -8.47
C MET A 239 24.27 0.74 -8.97
N LYS A 240 24.75 -0.02 -9.98
CA LYS A 240 26.01 0.25 -10.64
C LYS A 240 25.87 1.40 -11.63
N ASP A 241 24.89 1.27 -12.54
CA ASP A 241 24.57 2.26 -13.55
C ASP A 241 23.15 2.75 -13.37
N ILE A 242 22.91 4.04 -13.61
CA ILE A 242 21.59 4.67 -13.48
C ILE A 242 21.24 5.34 -14.79
N ASN A 243 20.22 4.84 -15.46
CA ASN A 243 19.80 5.29 -16.80
C ASN A 243 18.57 6.21 -16.76
N VAL A 244 18.25 6.77 -15.60
CA VAL A 244 17.14 7.71 -15.42
C VAL A 244 17.64 9.04 -14.88
N GLN A 245 16.85 10.10 -15.07
CA GLN A 245 17.18 11.45 -14.60
C GLN A 245 16.10 11.95 -13.64
N LYS A 246 16.49 12.84 -12.72
CA LYS A 246 15.53 13.51 -11.83
C LYS A 246 14.47 14.26 -12.65
N GLY A 247 13.21 14.06 -12.29
CA GLY A 247 12.03 14.58 -12.99
C GLY A 247 11.50 13.67 -14.10
N GLN A 248 12.22 12.63 -14.49
CA GLN A 248 11.73 11.66 -15.47
C GLN A 248 10.56 10.86 -14.91
N LYS A 249 9.56 10.60 -15.76
CA LYS A 249 8.43 9.71 -15.50
C LYS A 249 8.72 8.32 -16.06
#